data_c3a6cbdab9c6753e7dd788117a53a6c9
#
_entry.id   c3a6cbdab9c6753e7dd788117a53a6c9
#
_cell.length_a   1.000
_cell.length_b   1.000
_cell.length_c   1.000
_cell.angle_alpha   90.00
_cell.angle_beta   90.00
_cell.angle_gamma   90.00
#
_symmetry.space_group_name_H-M   'P 1'
#
loop_
_entity.id
_entity.type
_entity.pdbx_description
1 polymer ?
#
loop_
_entity_poly.entity_id
_entity_poly.type
_entity_poly.pdbx_seq_one_letter_code
_entity_poly.pdbx_strand_id
1 'polypeptide(L)'
;MPIPVKLPPTFADVLEKAEQPLVGAWICSGSEAAAEIIASAGFSWTLIDGEHSPYGLETILSLLRATDAYGVTRVVRVPVNNTALIKQYLDLGVQNLMVPMID
;
A
#
# COMPACT_ATOMS: atom_id res chain seq x y z
N MET A 1 9.84 -2.90 -30.05
CA MET A 1 8.56 -3.34 -29.46
C MET A 1 8.38 -2.77 -28.08
N PRO A 2 7.29 -2.04 -27.84
CA PRO A 2 7.03 -1.58 -26.47
C PRO A 2 6.72 -2.78 -25.55
N ILE A 3 7.28 -2.74 -24.36
CA ILE A 3 6.97 -3.73 -23.34
C ILE A 3 5.63 -3.33 -22.72
N PRO A 4 4.62 -4.22 -22.73
CA PRO A 4 3.35 -3.88 -22.10
C PRO A 4 3.53 -3.73 -20.59
N VAL A 5 3.12 -2.58 -20.06
CA VAL A 5 3.14 -2.32 -18.63
C VAL A 5 1.73 -2.57 -18.10
N LYS A 6 1.61 -3.49 -17.17
CA LYS A 6 0.34 -3.74 -16.47
C LYS A 6 0.43 -3.22 -15.06
N LEU A 7 -0.48 -2.34 -14.70
CA LEU A 7 -0.63 -1.96 -13.31
C LEU A 7 -1.36 -3.07 -12.56
N PRO A 8 -1.01 -3.33 -11.30
CA PRO A 8 -1.78 -4.27 -10.49
C PRO A 8 -3.22 -3.76 -10.29
N PRO A 9 -4.18 -4.64 -10.04
CA PRO A 9 -5.56 -4.20 -9.78
C PRO A 9 -5.62 -3.32 -8.54
N THR A 10 -6.53 -2.35 -8.55
CA THR A 10 -6.76 -1.49 -7.39
C THR A 10 -7.49 -2.25 -6.30
N PHE A 11 -7.49 -1.70 -5.08
CA PHE A 11 -8.26 -2.28 -3.97
C PHE A 11 -9.76 -2.32 -4.30
N ALA A 12 -10.27 -1.29 -4.98
CA ALA A 12 -11.65 -1.27 -5.43
C ALA A 12 -11.96 -2.43 -6.36
N ASP A 13 -11.05 -2.74 -7.31
CA ASP A 13 -11.21 -3.87 -8.22
C ASP A 13 -11.23 -5.20 -7.46
N VAL A 14 -10.32 -5.35 -6.50
CA VAL A 14 -10.22 -6.57 -5.68
C VAL A 14 -11.48 -6.77 -4.83
N LEU A 15 -11.98 -5.70 -4.23
CA LEU A 15 -13.22 -5.75 -3.45
C LEU A 15 -14.43 -6.12 -4.31
N GLU A 16 -14.53 -5.57 -5.51
CA GLU A 16 -15.64 -5.81 -6.42
C GLU A 16 -15.71 -7.28 -6.85
N LYS A 17 -14.56 -7.91 -7.05
CA LYS A 17 -14.48 -9.31 -7.49
C LYS A 17 -14.47 -10.32 -6.34
N ALA A 18 -14.40 -9.86 -5.10
CA ALA A 18 -14.29 -10.74 -3.95
C ALA A 18 -15.63 -11.48 -3.70
N GLU A 19 -15.55 -12.79 -3.55
CA GLU A 19 -16.70 -13.63 -3.21
C GLU A 19 -16.82 -13.86 -1.71
N GLN A 20 -15.78 -13.50 -0.96
CA GLN A 20 -15.71 -13.65 0.49
C GLN A 20 -15.08 -12.39 1.09
N PRO A 21 -15.25 -12.16 2.41
CA PRO A 21 -14.57 -11.05 3.07
C PRO A 21 -13.06 -11.14 2.88
N LEU A 22 -12.43 -10.00 2.58
CA LEU A 22 -10.98 -9.90 2.44
C LEU A 22 -10.35 -9.65 3.81
N VAL A 23 -9.31 -10.42 4.11
CA VAL A 23 -8.55 -10.25 5.36
C VAL A 23 -7.22 -9.59 5.05
N GLY A 24 -6.92 -8.52 5.74
CA GLY A 24 -5.68 -7.77 5.57
C GLY A 24 -4.91 -7.61 6.86
N ALA A 25 -3.71 -7.07 6.75
CA ALA A 25 -2.85 -6.80 7.88
C ALA A 25 -2.19 -5.44 7.75
N TRP A 26 -1.87 -4.81 8.88
CA TRP A 26 -1.20 -3.52 8.92
C TRP A 26 0.31 -3.70 9.01
N ILE A 27 1.04 -2.86 8.30
CA ILE A 27 2.50 -2.81 8.32
C ILE A 27 2.87 -1.47 8.98
N CYS A 28 3.35 -1.54 10.21
CA CYS A 28 3.63 -0.34 11.02
C CYS A 28 5.08 -0.28 11.52
N SER A 29 5.88 -1.30 11.30
CA SER A 29 7.22 -1.38 11.89
C SER A 29 8.29 -0.62 11.11
N GLY A 30 8.05 -0.29 9.85
CA GLY A 30 9.07 0.29 8.98
C GLY A 30 10.14 -0.72 8.54
N SER A 31 10.04 -1.97 8.93
CA SER A 31 11.00 -3.02 8.57
C SER A 31 10.63 -3.66 7.24
N GLU A 32 11.53 -3.63 6.29
CA GLU A 32 11.34 -4.29 4.99
C GLU A 32 11.16 -5.81 5.15
N ALA A 33 11.94 -6.42 6.03
CA ALA A 33 11.84 -7.85 6.28
C ALA A 33 10.47 -8.23 6.86
N ALA A 34 9.98 -7.47 7.82
CA ALA A 34 8.65 -7.68 8.39
C ALA A 34 7.55 -7.50 7.34
N ALA A 35 7.70 -6.50 6.48
CA ALA A 35 6.74 -6.25 5.40
C ALA A 35 6.69 -7.42 4.42
N GLU A 36 7.83 -7.98 4.04
CA GLU A 36 7.89 -9.14 3.17
C GLU A 36 7.23 -10.36 3.80
N ILE A 37 7.46 -10.59 5.07
CA ILE A 37 6.83 -11.70 5.80
C ILE A 37 5.31 -11.56 5.78
N ILE A 38 4.80 -10.37 6.08
CA ILE A 38 3.36 -10.09 6.06
C ILE A 38 2.80 -10.26 4.65
N ALA A 39 3.48 -9.71 3.64
CA ALA A 39 3.02 -9.77 2.26
C ALA A 39 2.97 -11.21 1.74
N SER A 40 3.85 -12.09 2.23
CA SER A 40 3.92 -13.49 1.81
C SER A 40 3.01 -14.41 2.61
N ALA A 41 2.33 -13.91 3.64
CA ALA A 41 1.58 -14.73 4.59
C ALA A 41 0.17 -15.12 4.12
N GLY A 42 -0.27 -14.67 2.96
CA GLY A 42 -1.56 -15.04 2.40
C GLY A 42 -2.69 -14.05 2.62
N PHE A 43 -2.40 -12.88 3.17
CA PHE A 43 -3.39 -11.81 3.27
C PHE A 43 -3.77 -11.28 1.88
N SER A 44 -5.03 -10.89 1.72
CA SER A 44 -5.50 -10.33 0.45
C SER A 44 -4.99 -8.90 0.23
N TRP A 45 -4.79 -8.16 1.31
CA TRP A 45 -4.30 -6.79 1.25
C TRP A 45 -3.47 -6.46 2.49
N THR A 46 -2.66 -5.43 2.37
CA THR A 46 -1.90 -4.87 3.50
C THR A 46 -2.08 -3.37 3.53
N LEU A 47 -2.05 -2.79 4.73
CA LEU A 47 -2.06 -1.35 4.91
C LEU A 47 -0.70 -0.90 5.45
N ILE A 48 -0.01 -0.10 4.65
CA ILE A 48 1.26 0.52 5.05
C ILE A 48 0.89 1.85 5.72
N ASP A 49 1.19 1.97 7.00
CA ASP A 49 0.77 3.13 7.79
C ASP A 49 1.80 4.24 7.78
N GLY A 50 1.47 5.35 7.11
CA GLY A 50 2.29 6.56 7.10
C GLY A 50 1.87 7.58 8.15
N GLU A 51 0.76 7.35 8.86
CA GLU A 51 0.24 8.32 9.85
C GLU A 51 0.78 8.07 11.26
N HIS A 52 0.66 6.84 11.74
CA HIS A 52 1.02 6.49 13.12
C HIS A 52 2.32 5.70 13.21
N SER A 53 3.15 5.81 12.19
CA SER A 53 4.46 5.15 12.15
C SER A 53 5.55 6.21 11.96
N PRO A 54 6.70 6.06 12.63
CA PRO A 54 7.73 7.09 12.64
C PRO A 54 8.64 7.03 11.41
N TYR A 55 8.07 7.07 10.21
CA TYR A 55 8.88 7.00 9.00
C TYR A 55 8.28 7.86 7.87
N GLY A 56 9.16 8.32 6.98
CA GLY A 56 8.81 9.20 5.87
C GLY A 56 8.69 8.50 4.53
N LEU A 57 8.70 9.29 3.46
CA LEU A 57 8.51 8.83 2.09
C LEU A 57 9.49 7.76 1.65
N GLU A 58 10.76 7.87 2.06
CA GLU A 58 11.78 6.88 1.68
C GLU A 58 11.45 5.50 2.20
N THR A 59 10.98 5.42 3.44
CA THR A 59 10.58 4.14 4.05
C THR A 59 9.34 3.59 3.37
N ILE A 60 8.36 4.44 3.06
CA ILE A 60 7.17 4.02 2.31
C ILE A 60 7.58 3.39 0.97
N LEU A 61 8.48 4.02 0.24
CA LEU A 61 8.98 3.48 -1.02
C LEU A 61 9.66 2.12 -0.83
N SER A 62 10.50 1.98 0.20
CA SER A 62 11.14 0.72 0.52
C SER A 62 10.14 -0.39 0.84
N LEU A 63 9.09 -0.07 1.58
CA LEU A 63 8.05 -1.03 1.93
C LEU A 63 7.20 -1.43 0.70
N LEU A 64 6.93 -0.48 -0.19
CA LEU A 64 6.25 -0.78 -1.46
C LEU A 64 7.08 -1.74 -2.29
N ARG A 65 8.38 -1.50 -2.41
CA ARG A 65 9.29 -2.39 -3.15
C ARG A 65 9.39 -3.77 -2.52
N ALA A 66 9.48 -3.82 -1.19
CA ALA A 66 9.59 -5.09 -0.46
C ALA A 66 8.35 -5.97 -0.64
N THR A 67 7.18 -5.37 -0.84
CA THR A 67 5.90 -6.10 -0.94
C THR A 67 5.46 -6.33 -2.38
N ASP A 68 6.16 -5.77 -3.36
CA ASP A 68 5.72 -5.75 -4.76
C ASP A 68 5.63 -7.14 -5.40
N ALA A 69 6.52 -8.05 -5.02
CA ALA A 69 6.63 -9.37 -5.65
C ALA A 69 5.55 -10.37 -5.23
N TYR A 70 4.74 -10.06 -4.23
CA TYR A 70 3.86 -11.04 -3.59
C TYR A 70 2.40 -11.01 -4.05
N GLY A 71 2.05 -10.09 -4.93
CA GLY A 71 0.68 -9.98 -5.46
C GLY A 71 -0.35 -9.46 -4.47
N VAL A 72 0.07 -9.07 -3.27
CA VAL A 72 -0.83 -8.51 -2.27
C VAL A 72 -1.23 -7.08 -2.65
N THR A 73 -2.49 -6.73 -2.46
CA THR A 73 -2.95 -5.35 -2.68
C THR A 73 -2.46 -4.46 -1.55
N ARG A 74 -1.84 -3.35 -1.89
CA ARG A 74 -1.26 -2.45 -0.90
C ARG A 74 -2.07 -1.16 -0.82
N VAL A 75 -2.52 -0.83 0.38
CA VAL A 75 -3.16 0.44 0.71
C VAL A 75 -2.18 1.22 1.58
N VAL A 76 -2.01 2.50 1.32
CA VAL A 76 -1.12 3.35 2.12
C VAL A 76 -1.93 4.43 2.79
N ARG A 77 -1.82 4.54 4.11
CA ARG A 77 -2.41 5.66 4.83
C ARG A 77 -1.44 6.81 4.89
N VAL A 78 -1.83 7.95 4.28
CA VAL A 78 -1.04 9.18 4.33
C VAL A 78 -1.15 9.83 5.70
N PRO A 79 -0.14 10.59 6.17
CA PRO A 79 -0.16 11.15 7.51
C PRO A 79 -1.21 12.24 7.73
N VAL A 80 -1.53 13.00 6.70
CA VAL A 80 -2.51 14.09 6.78
C VAL A 80 -3.24 14.24 5.43
N ASN A 81 -4.40 14.89 5.47
CA ASN A 81 -5.12 15.25 4.26
C ASN A 81 -4.52 16.54 3.68
N ASN A 82 -3.42 16.39 2.94
CA ASN A 82 -2.68 17.50 2.34
C ASN A 82 -2.38 17.19 0.88
N THR A 83 -2.76 18.10 -0.01
CA THR A 83 -2.66 17.88 -1.45
C THR A 83 -1.22 17.63 -1.91
N ALA A 84 -0.26 18.41 -1.43
CA ALA A 84 1.13 18.27 -1.85
C ALA A 84 1.70 16.91 -1.40
N LEU A 85 1.39 16.49 -0.18
CA LEU A 85 1.85 15.22 0.35
C LEU A 85 1.20 14.03 -0.36
N ILE A 86 -0.09 14.12 -0.63
CA ILE A 86 -0.80 13.08 -1.40
C ILE A 86 -0.16 12.89 -2.78
N LYS A 87 0.18 14.00 -3.45
CA LYS A 87 0.88 13.93 -4.73
C LYS A 87 2.21 13.21 -4.61
N GLN A 88 2.98 13.46 -3.55
CA GLN A 88 4.25 12.79 -3.33
C GLN A 88 4.05 11.28 -3.14
N TYR A 89 3.04 10.87 -2.41
CA TYR A 89 2.72 9.44 -2.25
C TYR A 89 2.31 8.81 -3.57
N LEU A 90 1.50 9.48 -4.37
CA LEU A 90 1.12 8.99 -5.69
C LEU A 90 2.34 8.85 -6.61
N ASP A 91 3.30 9.78 -6.53
CA ASP A 91 4.53 9.72 -7.31
C ASP A 91 5.40 8.51 -6.95
N LEU A 92 5.27 7.97 -5.74
CA LEU A 92 5.95 6.74 -5.34
C LEU A 92 5.36 5.48 -5.99
N GLY A 93 4.20 5.59 -6.63
CA GLY A 93 3.51 4.45 -7.23
C GLY A 93 2.36 3.91 -6.39
N VAL A 94 1.94 4.63 -5.35
CA VAL A 94 0.79 4.23 -4.53
C VAL A 94 -0.48 4.34 -5.37
N GLN A 95 -1.27 3.27 -5.43
CA GLN A 95 -2.55 3.24 -6.14
C GLN A 95 -3.75 3.36 -5.21
N ASN A 96 -3.60 2.95 -3.96
CA ASN A 96 -4.71 2.90 -3.01
C ASN A 96 -4.34 3.71 -1.78
N LEU A 97 -5.08 4.76 -1.52
CA LEU A 97 -4.81 5.68 -0.41
C LEU A 97 -5.90 5.58 0.65
N MET A 98 -5.49 5.63 1.91
CA MET A 98 -6.38 5.92 3.02
C MET A 98 -6.01 7.30 3.54
N VAL A 99 -6.96 8.23 3.48
CA VAL A 99 -6.72 9.62 3.88
C VAL A 99 -7.42 9.88 5.22
N PRO A 100 -6.67 10.26 6.26
CA PRO A 100 -7.25 10.50 7.57
C PRO A 100 -7.96 11.85 7.67
N MET A 101 -8.81 12.01 8.69
CA MET A 101 -9.42 13.28 9.04
C MET A 101 -10.22 13.92 7.91
N ILE A 102 -10.97 13.12 7.17
CA ILE A 102 -11.91 13.63 6.17
C ILE A 102 -13.28 13.81 6.83
N ASP A 103 -13.82 15.01 6.69
CA ASP A 103 -15.16 15.36 7.18
C ASP A 103 -16.23 15.11 6.11
#